data_232e416fc92c420c78b609ddc5e85b1e
#
_entry.id   232e416fc92c420c78b609ddc5e85b1e
#
_cell.length_a   1.000
_cell.length_b   1.000
_cell.length_c   1.000
_cell.angle_alpha   90.00
_cell.angle_beta   90.00
_cell.angle_gamma   90.00
#
_symmetry.space_group_name_H-M   'P 1'
#
loop_
_entity.id
_entity.type
_entity.pdbx_description
1 polymer ?
#
loop_
_entity_poly.entity_id
_entity_poly.type
_entity_poly.pdbx_seq_one_letter_code
_entity_poly.pdbx_strand_id
1 'polypeptide(L)'
;MILEKINKPNDIKQLSPIEYNQLADEIRRFLIEKISKTGGHLASNLGVVELTMALHLAFNLPQDKLIWDVGHQSYTHKILTGRKNQFDQLRKFGGMSGFPKRNESHFDAFDTGHSSTSISAGLGLVKARDLKNEHYSVVSVIGDGALTGGMAYEALNNASSLKTNFIIVLNDNTMSIAKNVGGVPHMLSNIRSSDSYYDLKENVANTLYKLPGGDHIVDKIKKTKSNLKQMILPGQMFECMGISYLGPVNGHDIEKLIKVFHVAKRINGAVIIHVVTHKGHGYKHAERNPAKFHGIGPFDIITGKELKSSDKPTYSDVFSEKICQLAKKDKSIVAVTAAMPDGTGLNKFSKWFPDRFFDVGIAEEHAVTFSAGMAAGGLKPVFAVYSSFLQRAYDQILHDVCIQHLHVVFAIDRAGLVGSDGETHQGIFDLSFLTSIPNMTVMAPKNGSELSEMLEFALLNFNSPIAIRYPRGQAYDGLEEYNAPIRYGKAEMIIEESDIALVAAGNMLITAQAVRDKLKEKGYNITIVNARFIKPVDTDMLDRLSESHRLIVTMEENVLSGGFGEAVCQYYDDTCNDIDVLNIALPDDYVEHGNVDILRRESGVDRDSIIEKVLNRWANVLNKDKRNE
;
A
#
# COMPACT_ATOMS: atom_id res chain seq x y z
N MET A 1 -1.98 5.70 36.60
CA MET A 1 -2.62 5.03 35.44
C MET A 1 -2.03 3.64 35.27
N ILE A 2 -2.81 2.68 34.78
CA ILE A 2 -2.30 1.30 34.52
C ILE A 2 -1.26 1.32 33.38
N LEU A 3 -1.48 2.14 32.35
CA LEU A 3 -0.56 2.30 31.24
C LEU A 3 0.84 2.78 31.66
N GLU A 4 0.98 3.48 32.78
CA GLU A 4 2.27 3.89 33.33
C GLU A 4 3.10 2.70 33.82
N LYS A 5 2.44 1.60 34.20
CA LYS A 5 3.11 0.34 34.60
C LYS A 5 3.68 -0.44 33.40
N ILE A 6 3.25 -0.10 32.17
CA ILE A 6 3.67 -0.76 30.93
C ILE A 6 4.87 -0.01 30.36
N ASN A 7 6.09 -0.43 30.65
CA ASN A 7 7.34 0.20 30.22
C ASN A 7 8.28 -0.76 29.50
N LYS A 8 8.15 -2.05 29.74
CA LYS A 8 8.97 -3.11 29.10
C LYS A 8 8.06 -4.18 28.51
N PRO A 9 8.58 -4.96 27.56
CA PRO A 9 7.89 -6.14 27.08
C PRO A 9 7.45 -7.07 28.23
N ASN A 10 6.28 -7.66 28.08
CA ASN A 10 5.65 -8.56 29.05
C ASN A 10 5.18 -7.95 30.40
N ASP A 11 5.31 -6.64 30.62
CA ASP A 11 4.75 -6.00 31.83
C ASP A 11 3.23 -6.25 31.96
N ILE A 12 2.51 -6.36 30.83
CA ILE A 12 1.07 -6.68 30.81
C ILE A 12 0.74 -8.00 31.53
N LYS A 13 1.66 -8.97 31.58
CA LYS A 13 1.46 -10.27 32.25
C LYS A 13 1.47 -10.17 33.77
N GLN A 14 1.89 -9.03 34.31
CA GLN A 14 1.89 -8.77 35.75
C GLN A 14 0.56 -8.18 36.24
N LEU A 15 -0.33 -7.80 35.31
CA LEU A 15 -1.61 -7.20 35.63
C LEU A 15 -2.64 -8.26 36.01
N SER A 16 -3.54 -7.89 36.92
CA SER A 16 -4.72 -8.69 37.25
C SER A 16 -5.82 -8.54 36.18
N PRO A 17 -6.71 -9.52 35.98
CA PRO A 17 -7.80 -9.44 35.00
C PRO A 17 -8.70 -8.20 35.17
N ILE A 18 -8.87 -7.71 36.41
CA ILE A 18 -9.66 -6.50 36.71
C ILE A 18 -9.05 -5.25 36.07
N GLU A 19 -7.73 -5.22 35.91
CA GLU A 19 -6.99 -4.09 35.31
C GLU A 19 -7.03 -4.06 33.78
N TYR A 20 -7.43 -5.16 33.12
CA TYR A 20 -7.35 -5.25 31.64
C TYR A 20 -8.23 -4.24 30.92
N ASN A 21 -9.49 -4.09 31.32
CA ASN A 21 -10.40 -3.14 30.69
C ASN A 21 -9.94 -1.70 30.89
N GLN A 22 -9.45 -1.38 32.08
CA GLN A 22 -8.89 -0.05 32.35
C GLN A 22 -7.65 0.23 31.48
N LEU A 23 -6.75 -0.74 31.32
CA LEU A 23 -5.60 -0.59 30.43
C LEU A 23 -6.03 -0.40 28.97
N ALA A 24 -7.02 -1.12 28.49
CA ALA A 24 -7.55 -0.98 27.14
C ALA A 24 -8.07 0.44 26.90
N ASP A 25 -8.82 1.02 27.85
CA ASP A 25 -9.32 2.38 27.76
C ASP A 25 -8.19 3.44 27.81
N GLU A 26 -7.17 3.19 28.62
CA GLU A 26 -6.00 4.08 28.70
C GLU A 26 -5.16 4.03 27.42
N ILE A 27 -4.97 2.86 26.81
CA ILE A 27 -4.32 2.70 25.50
C ILE A 27 -5.10 3.45 24.41
N ARG A 28 -6.43 3.34 24.36
CA ARG A 28 -7.25 4.08 23.38
C ARG A 28 -7.08 5.58 23.51
N ARG A 29 -7.17 6.10 24.73
CA ARG A 29 -6.97 7.55 24.98
C ARG A 29 -5.58 8.01 24.55
N PHE A 30 -4.57 7.23 24.87
CA PHE A 30 -3.19 7.49 24.45
C PHE A 30 -3.06 7.50 22.92
N LEU A 31 -3.61 6.51 22.22
CA LEU A 31 -3.56 6.44 20.75
C LEU A 31 -4.28 7.64 20.11
N ILE A 32 -5.48 8.00 20.59
CA ILE A 32 -6.22 9.17 20.09
C ILE A 32 -5.40 10.45 20.29
N GLU A 33 -4.82 10.65 21.48
CA GLU A 33 -4.01 11.82 21.78
C GLU A 33 -2.75 11.90 20.90
N LYS A 34 -2.01 10.80 20.76
CA LYS A 34 -0.75 10.80 19.98
C LYS A 34 -1.00 10.94 18.49
N ILE A 35 -1.94 10.17 17.93
CA ILE A 35 -2.24 10.20 16.50
C ILE A 35 -2.93 11.51 16.09
N SER A 36 -3.67 12.18 16.99
CA SER A 36 -4.19 13.51 16.69
C SER A 36 -3.10 14.54 16.36
N LYS A 37 -1.88 14.34 16.89
CA LYS A 37 -0.71 15.23 16.69
C LYS A 37 0.20 14.78 15.53
N THR A 38 0.40 13.46 15.39
CA THR A 38 1.34 12.89 14.40
C THR A 38 0.68 12.50 13.10
N GLY A 39 -0.64 12.29 13.09
CA GLY A 39 -1.32 11.50 12.07
C GLY A 39 -1.01 10.01 12.21
N GLY A 40 -1.71 9.16 11.45
CA GLY A 40 -1.48 7.72 11.44
C GLY A 40 -2.75 6.90 11.24
N HIS A 41 -2.64 5.59 11.49
CA HIS A 41 -3.72 4.62 11.30
C HIS A 41 -4.56 4.47 12.58
N LEU A 42 -5.55 5.37 12.80
CA LEU A 42 -6.28 5.41 14.06
C LEU A 42 -7.36 4.32 14.16
N ALA A 43 -8.29 4.28 13.20
CA ALA A 43 -9.48 3.42 13.31
C ALA A 43 -9.13 1.92 13.41
N SER A 44 -8.13 1.47 12.64
CA SER A 44 -7.68 0.09 12.65
C SER A 44 -7.06 -0.31 14.00
N ASN A 45 -6.29 0.59 14.62
CA ASN A 45 -5.67 0.36 15.92
C ASN A 45 -6.69 0.33 17.07
N LEU A 46 -7.64 1.26 17.08
CA LEU A 46 -8.69 1.31 18.10
C LEU A 46 -9.54 0.04 18.11
N GLY A 47 -9.74 -0.60 16.96
CA GLY A 47 -10.52 -1.82 16.81
C GLY A 47 -9.87 -3.07 17.38
N VAL A 48 -8.55 -3.09 17.59
CA VAL A 48 -7.80 -4.31 17.95
C VAL A 48 -7.03 -4.18 19.29
N VAL A 49 -7.39 -3.24 20.13
CA VAL A 49 -6.69 -3.03 21.42
C VAL A 49 -6.79 -4.29 22.28
N GLU A 50 -8.00 -4.79 22.56
CA GLU A 50 -8.23 -5.99 23.38
C GLU A 50 -7.66 -7.25 22.72
N LEU A 51 -7.84 -7.38 21.40
CA LEU A 51 -7.26 -8.50 20.65
C LEU A 51 -5.74 -8.54 20.83
N THR A 52 -5.07 -7.39 20.69
CA THR A 52 -3.61 -7.30 20.84
C THR A 52 -3.18 -7.60 22.28
N MET A 53 -3.90 -7.08 23.27
CA MET A 53 -3.64 -7.37 24.68
C MET A 53 -3.79 -8.87 24.97
N ALA A 54 -4.84 -9.50 24.47
CA ALA A 54 -5.09 -10.94 24.66
C ALA A 54 -4.00 -11.80 24.00
N LEU A 55 -3.49 -11.40 22.82
CA LEU A 55 -2.33 -12.04 22.18
C LEU A 55 -1.08 -11.96 23.07
N HIS A 56 -0.76 -10.78 23.60
CA HIS A 56 0.38 -10.61 24.51
C HIS A 56 0.24 -11.36 25.84
N LEU A 57 -0.97 -11.53 26.34
CA LEU A 57 -1.25 -12.31 27.55
C LEU A 57 -1.15 -13.82 27.31
N ALA A 58 -1.61 -14.29 26.13
CA ALA A 58 -1.67 -15.71 25.82
C ALA A 58 -0.35 -16.28 25.26
N PHE A 59 0.49 -15.46 24.61
CA PHE A 59 1.73 -15.90 23.94
C PHE A 59 2.97 -15.33 24.61
N ASN A 60 4.10 -16.02 24.46
CA ASN A 60 5.40 -15.65 25.02
C ASN A 60 6.27 -14.99 23.96
N LEU A 61 6.00 -13.70 23.68
CA LEU A 61 6.81 -12.92 22.73
C LEU A 61 8.14 -12.50 23.37
N PRO A 62 9.25 -12.48 22.62
CA PRO A 62 9.40 -12.73 21.19
C PRO A 62 9.67 -14.20 20.82
N GLN A 63 9.63 -15.13 21.77
CA GLN A 63 9.84 -16.55 21.49
C GLN A 63 8.76 -17.07 20.54
N ASP A 64 7.48 -16.93 20.92
CA ASP A 64 6.36 -17.11 20.01
C ASP A 64 6.40 -16.01 18.94
N LYS A 65 6.00 -16.30 17.71
CA LYS A 65 6.06 -15.38 16.58
C LYS A 65 4.68 -14.83 16.26
N LEU A 66 4.57 -13.49 16.26
CA LEU A 66 3.35 -12.77 15.92
C LEU A 66 3.59 -11.97 14.65
N ILE A 67 2.79 -12.25 13.60
CA ILE A 67 2.86 -11.60 12.30
C ILE A 67 1.57 -10.85 12.04
N TRP A 68 1.68 -9.57 11.74
CA TRP A 68 0.55 -8.72 11.39
C TRP A 68 0.41 -8.62 9.87
N ASP A 69 -0.76 -8.94 9.33
CA ASP A 69 -1.06 -8.65 7.92
C ASP A 69 -1.20 -7.14 7.74
N VAL A 70 -0.60 -6.57 6.69
CA VAL A 70 -0.43 -5.12 6.51
C VAL A 70 0.41 -4.50 7.65
N GLY A 71 0.01 -4.68 8.89
CA GLY A 71 0.72 -4.20 10.07
C GLY A 71 0.35 -2.79 10.54
N HIS A 72 -0.53 -2.08 9.82
CA HIS A 72 -1.01 -0.75 10.20
C HIS A 72 -1.80 -0.72 11.52
N GLN A 73 -2.27 -1.86 12.02
CA GLN A 73 -2.99 -2.04 13.28
C GLN A 73 -2.08 -2.44 14.46
N SER A 74 -0.75 -2.29 14.35
CA SER A 74 0.22 -2.79 15.31
C SER A 74 0.61 -1.81 16.43
N TYR A 75 -0.05 -0.65 16.56
CA TYR A 75 0.38 0.37 17.53
C TYR A 75 0.25 -0.08 18.98
N THR A 76 -0.80 -0.81 19.34
CA THR A 76 -0.92 -1.44 20.68
C THR A 76 0.21 -2.44 20.92
N HIS A 77 0.61 -3.22 19.91
CA HIS A 77 1.77 -4.10 19.98
C HIS A 77 3.07 -3.31 20.24
N LYS A 78 3.27 -2.17 19.55
CA LYS A 78 4.43 -1.29 19.82
C LYS A 78 4.43 -0.73 21.25
N ILE A 79 3.27 -0.34 21.78
CA ILE A 79 3.12 0.10 23.19
C ILE A 79 3.55 -1.03 24.14
N LEU A 80 2.99 -2.23 23.97
CA LEU A 80 3.20 -3.38 24.85
C LEU A 80 4.62 -3.98 24.74
N THR A 81 5.37 -3.61 23.72
CA THR A 81 6.78 -4.01 23.50
C THR A 81 7.80 -2.91 23.88
N GLY A 82 7.36 -1.91 24.66
CA GLY A 82 8.24 -0.92 25.29
C GLY A 82 8.52 0.33 24.44
N ARG A 83 7.83 0.51 23.30
CA ARG A 83 8.02 1.66 22.39
C ARG A 83 7.06 2.83 22.66
N LYS A 84 6.31 2.81 23.77
CA LYS A 84 5.31 3.82 24.15
C LYS A 84 5.85 5.27 24.05
N ASN A 85 7.07 5.50 24.51
CA ASN A 85 7.68 6.83 24.57
C ASN A 85 8.14 7.37 23.20
N GLN A 86 8.10 6.55 22.15
CA GLN A 86 8.51 6.94 20.79
C GLN A 86 7.34 7.46 19.94
N PHE A 87 6.10 7.44 20.44
CA PHE A 87 4.91 7.82 19.66
C PHE A 87 4.89 9.28 19.20
N ASP A 88 5.62 10.19 19.85
CA ASP A 88 5.77 11.57 19.38
C ASP A 88 6.61 11.67 18.08
N GLN A 89 7.36 10.62 17.76
CA GLN A 89 8.15 10.49 16.54
C GLN A 89 7.55 9.47 15.56
N LEU A 90 6.31 9.02 15.79
CA LEU A 90 5.62 8.05 14.90
C LEU A 90 5.52 8.62 13.48
N ARG A 91 6.01 7.86 12.48
CA ARG A 91 5.99 8.18 11.05
C ARG A 91 6.78 9.46 10.66
N LYS A 92 7.68 9.94 11.53
CA LYS A 92 8.61 11.02 11.21
C LYS A 92 9.97 10.44 10.83
N PHE A 93 10.71 11.14 10.00
CA PHE A 93 12.06 10.72 9.56
C PHE A 93 12.97 10.43 10.77
N GLY A 94 13.66 9.29 10.74
CA GLY A 94 14.47 8.79 11.85
C GLY A 94 13.68 8.40 13.12
N GLY A 95 12.36 8.38 13.06
CA GLY A 95 11.47 8.00 14.15
C GLY A 95 10.89 6.60 14.00
N MET A 96 9.85 6.30 14.77
CA MET A 96 9.18 5.00 14.76
C MET A 96 8.30 4.83 13.53
N SER A 97 8.42 3.71 12.82
CA SER A 97 7.57 3.35 11.67
C SER A 97 6.11 3.15 12.05
N GLY A 98 5.20 3.40 11.11
CA GLY A 98 3.78 3.06 11.21
C GLY A 98 3.46 1.58 11.05
N PHE A 99 4.47 0.73 10.77
CA PHE A 99 4.35 -0.71 10.55
C PHE A 99 5.36 -1.48 11.41
N PRO A 100 5.17 -2.80 11.61
CA PRO A 100 6.18 -3.64 12.25
C PRO A 100 7.49 -3.63 11.46
N LYS A 101 8.62 -3.51 12.18
CA LYS A 101 9.97 -3.49 11.62
C LYS A 101 10.92 -4.30 12.49
N ARG A 102 11.58 -5.29 11.91
CA ARG A 102 12.55 -6.15 12.61
C ARG A 102 13.78 -5.38 13.10
N ASN A 103 14.14 -4.32 12.41
CA ASN A 103 15.23 -3.43 12.82
C ASN A 103 14.85 -2.49 13.96
N GLU A 104 13.55 -2.21 14.20
CA GLU A 104 13.07 -1.47 15.38
C GLU A 104 12.99 -2.37 16.62
N SER A 105 12.57 -3.62 16.45
CA SER A 105 12.32 -4.52 17.59
C SER A 105 12.30 -5.99 17.18
N HIS A 106 12.98 -6.84 17.96
CA HIS A 106 12.90 -8.30 17.79
C HIS A 106 11.54 -8.89 18.19
N PHE A 107 10.63 -8.09 18.70
CA PHE A 107 9.23 -8.47 18.89
C PHE A 107 8.43 -8.39 17.58
N ASP A 108 8.94 -7.69 16.58
CA ASP A 108 8.38 -7.64 15.23
C ASP A 108 8.97 -8.82 14.43
N ALA A 109 8.22 -9.93 14.36
CA ALA A 109 8.75 -11.19 13.78
C ALA A 109 8.96 -11.11 12.26
N PHE A 110 8.26 -10.21 11.58
CA PHE A 110 8.31 -10.03 10.12
C PHE A 110 7.94 -8.58 9.75
N ASP A 111 8.67 -8.00 8.80
CA ASP A 111 8.36 -6.67 8.27
C ASP A 111 7.14 -6.76 7.38
N THR A 112 6.16 -5.87 7.58
CA THR A 112 4.92 -5.86 6.82
C THR A 112 4.55 -4.45 6.37
N GLY A 113 3.64 -4.34 5.42
CA GLY A 113 3.14 -3.09 4.83
C GLY A 113 2.06 -3.37 3.81
N HIS A 114 2.26 -4.38 2.96
CA HIS A 114 1.28 -4.86 2.00
C HIS A 114 0.40 -5.98 2.59
N SER A 115 -0.81 -6.12 2.06
CA SER A 115 -1.81 -7.09 2.52
C SER A 115 -1.54 -8.53 2.06
N SER A 116 -2.22 -9.47 2.70
CA SER A 116 -2.36 -10.88 2.28
C SER A 116 -1.09 -11.73 2.38
N THR A 117 -0.02 -11.22 3.02
CA THR A 117 1.28 -11.91 3.10
C THR A 117 1.48 -12.69 4.41
N SER A 118 0.71 -12.37 5.45
CA SER A 118 0.95 -12.85 6.82
C SER A 118 0.80 -14.37 6.97
N ILE A 119 -0.14 -14.99 6.27
CA ILE A 119 -0.36 -16.44 6.33
C ILE A 119 0.82 -17.17 5.67
N SER A 120 1.28 -16.71 4.51
CA SER A 120 2.46 -17.27 3.83
C SER A 120 3.72 -17.14 4.67
N ALA A 121 3.99 -15.95 5.24
CA ALA A 121 5.14 -15.71 6.10
C ALA A 121 5.07 -16.57 7.36
N GLY A 122 3.87 -16.68 7.98
CA GLY A 122 3.63 -17.54 9.15
C GLY A 122 3.86 -19.01 8.84
N LEU A 123 3.36 -19.50 7.71
CA LEU A 123 3.59 -20.87 7.26
C LEU A 123 5.08 -21.16 7.04
N GLY A 124 5.83 -20.21 6.50
CA GLY A 124 7.28 -20.29 6.36
C GLY A 124 7.99 -20.41 7.73
N LEU A 125 7.57 -19.60 8.71
CA LEU A 125 8.11 -19.68 10.08
C LEU A 125 7.74 -21.01 10.77
N VAL A 126 6.54 -21.55 10.55
CA VAL A 126 6.14 -22.89 11.02
C VAL A 126 7.06 -23.96 10.46
N LYS A 127 7.32 -23.93 9.15
CA LYS A 127 8.23 -24.90 8.52
C LYS A 127 9.67 -24.76 9.02
N ALA A 128 10.14 -23.53 9.22
CA ALA A 128 11.47 -23.29 9.79
C ALA A 128 11.60 -23.83 11.22
N ARG A 129 10.59 -23.59 12.07
CA ARG A 129 10.47 -24.14 13.42
C ARG A 129 10.55 -25.67 13.41
N ASP A 130 9.71 -26.29 12.57
CA ASP A 130 9.59 -27.75 12.52
C ASP A 130 10.89 -28.40 12.04
N LEU A 131 11.56 -27.85 11.03
CA LEU A 131 12.84 -28.34 10.52
C LEU A 131 13.98 -28.19 11.53
N LYS A 132 13.93 -27.16 12.39
CA LYS A 132 14.90 -26.94 13.47
C LYS A 132 14.57 -27.70 14.76
N ASN A 133 13.45 -28.42 14.81
CA ASN A 133 12.93 -29.04 16.01
C ASN A 133 12.75 -28.05 17.19
N GLU A 134 12.40 -26.80 16.89
CA GLU A 134 12.11 -25.77 17.88
C GLU A 134 10.62 -25.82 18.30
N HIS A 135 10.33 -25.30 19.50
CA HIS A 135 9.00 -25.36 20.10
C HIS A 135 8.53 -23.95 20.47
N TYR A 136 7.80 -23.31 19.56
CA TYR A 136 7.13 -22.04 19.78
C TYR A 136 5.87 -21.94 18.91
N SER A 137 4.94 -21.08 19.32
CA SER A 137 3.74 -20.80 18.53
C SER A 137 4.02 -19.80 17.41
N VAL A 138 3.35 -19.97 16.28
CA VAL A 138 3.31 -18.97 15.20
C VAL A 138 1.88 -18.51 15.02
N VAL A 139 1.67 -17.19 15.08
CA VAL A 139 0.35 -16.56 14.99
C VAL A 139 0.39 -15.52 13.87
N SER A 140 -0.47 -15.68 12.87
CA SER A 140 -0.72 -14.67 11.83
C SER A 140 -2.05 -13.98 12.06
N VAL A 141 -2.07 -12.65 12.13
CA VAL A 141 -3.30 -11.85 12.29
C VAL A 141 -3.60 -11.21 10.94
N ILE A 142 -4.71 -11.62 10.33
CA ILE A 142 -5.15 -11.14 9.02
C ILE A 142 -6.54 -10.49 9.11
N GLY A 143 -6.73 -9.35 8.44
CA GLY A 143 -8.05 -8.72 8.30
C GLY A 143 -8.92 -9.42 7.26
N ASP A 144 -10.23 -9.30 7.42
CA ASP A 144 -11.23 -9.85 6.49
C ASP A 144 -11.08 -9.27 5.06
N GLY A 145 -10.67 -8.01 4.92
CA GLY A 145 -10.33 -7.43 3.62
C GLY A 145 -9.08 -8.04 2.99
N ALA A 146 -8.01 -8.23 3.77
CA ALA A 146 -6.77 -8.83 3.29
C ALA A 146 -6.93 -10.33 2.95
N LEU A 147 -7.90 -11.01 3.58
CA LEU A 147 -8.23 -12.40 3.26
C LEU A 147 -8.79 -12.56 1.85
N THR A 148 -9.26 -11.50 1.18
CA THR A 148 -9.76 -11.56 -0.20
C THR A 148 -8.65 -11.65 -1.25
N GLY A 149 -7.40 -11.40 -0.91
CA GLY A 149 -6.27 -11.50 -1.82
C GLY A 149 -5.90 -12.96 -2.17
N GLY A 150 -5.48 -13.19 -3.42
CA GLY A 150 -5.16 -14.53 -3.94
C GLY A 150 -4.09 -15.25 -3.12
N MET A 151 -3.00 -14.57 -2.73
CA MET A 151 -1.92 -15.13 -1.93
C MET A 151 -2.40 -15.69 -0.58
N ALA A 152 -3.43 -15.10 0.05
CA ALA A 152 -4.00 -15.64 1.29
C ALA A 152 -4.64 -17.02 1.05
N TYR A 153 -5.34 -17.21 -0.09
CA TYR A 153 -5.92 -18.51 -0.45
C TYR A 153 -4.86 -19.54 -0.81
N GLU A 154 -3.81 -19.16 -1.52
CA GLU A 154 -2.66 -20.03 -1.81
C GLU A 154 -2.02 -20.52 -0.51
N ALA A 155 -1.83 -19.62 0.45
CA ALA A 155 -1.28 -19.95 1.76
C ALA A 155 -2.22 -20.87 2.57
N LEU A 156 -3.53 -20.60 2.57
CA LEU A 156 -4.52 -21.47 3.23
C LEU A 156 -4.55 -22.85 2.61
N ASN A 157 -4.51 -22.96 1.28
CA ASN A 157 -4.45 -24.23 0.57
C ASN A 157 -3.23 -25.06 1.02
N ASN A 158 -2.07 -24.42 1.16
CA ASN A 158 -0.86 -25.10 1.66
C ASN A 158 -0.92 -25.41 3.16
N ALA A 159 -1.48 -24.51 3.97
CA ALA A 159 -1.62 -24.69 5.41
C ALA A 159 -2.56 -25.86 5.77
N SER A 160 -3.51 -26.19 4.91
CA SER A 160 -4.46 -27.29 5.09
C SER A 160 -3.80 -28.66 5.32
N SER A 161 -2.59 -28.86 4.81
CA SER A 161 -1.82 -30.10 4.91
C SER A 161 -0.89 -30.17 6.14
N LEU A 162 -0.87 -29.13 6.98
CA LEU A 162 -0.03 -29.08 8.18
C LEU A 162 -0.44 -30.12 9.22
N LYS A 163 0.57 -30.76 9.82
CA LYS A 163 0.41 -31.66 10.98
C LYS A 163 0.87 -31.04 12.30
N THR A 164 1.44 -29.85 12.24
CA THR A 164 1.95 -29.07 13.38
C THR A 164 1.14 -27.80 13.55
N ASN A 165 1.13 -27.24 14.76
CA ASN A 165 0.29 -26.09 15.09
C ASN A 165 0.65 -24.83 14.30
N PHE A 166 -0.35 -24.20 13.70
CA PHE A 166 -0.29 -22.86 13.09
C PHE A 166 -1.59 -22.11 13.38
N ILE A 167 -1.51 -20.95 14.01
CA ILE A 167 -2.68 -20.18 14.41
C ILE A 167 -2.86 -18.98 13.46
N ILE A 168 -4.06 -18.88 12.88
CA ILE A 168 -4.46 -17.78 12.01
C ILE A 168 -5.61 -17.05 12.69
N VAL A 169 -5.43 -15.79 13.05
CA VAL A 169 -6.46 -14.94 13.64
C VAL A 169 -7.08 -14.10 12.52
N LEU A 170 -8.31 -14.46 12.15
CA LEU A 170 -9.12 -13.68 11.22
C LEU A 170 -9.83 -12.57 11.97
N ASN A 171 -9.34 -11.33 11.82
CA ASN A 171 -9.96 -10.14 12.40
C ASN A 171 -11.02 -9.60 11.44
N ASP A 172 -12.28 -9.89 11.74
CA ASP A 172 -13.43 -9.48 10.94
C ASP A 172 -14.06 -8.20 11.52
N ASN A 173 -13.92 -7.10 10.78
CA ASN A 173 -14.53 -5.82 11.12
C ASN A 173 -15.39 -5.24 9.99
N THR A 174 -15.71 -6.05 8.97
CA THR A 174 -16.52 -5.71 7.78
C THR A 174 -15.91 -4.72 6.80
N MET A 175 -14.68 -4.29 7.03
CA MET A 175 -14.07 -3.21 6.28
C MET A 175 -12.58 -3.45 6.00
N SER A 176 -12.17 -3.12 4.78
CA SER A 176 -10.78 -2.78 4.43
C SER A 176 -10.56 -1.25 4.59
N ILE A 177 -10.09 -0.55 3.59
CA ILE A 177 -10.18 0.92 3.51
C ILE A 177 -11.66 1.31 3.29
N ALA A 178 -12.34 0.66 2.34
CA ALA A 178 -13.76 0.75 2.07
C ALA A 178 -14.53 -0.47 2.64
N LYS A 179 -15.84 -0.56 2.41
CA LYS A 179 -16.61 -1.78 2.70
C LYS A 179 -16.10 -2.92 1.84
N ASN A 180 -15.92 -4.08 2.44
CA ASN A 180 -15.47 -5.26 1.72
C ASN A 180 -16.51 -5.71 0.68
N VAL A 181 -16.03 -6.17 -0.47
CA VAL A 181 -16.84 -6.63 -1.61
C VAL A 181 -16.66 -8.12 -1.86
N GLY A 182 -17.63 -8.73 -2.53
CA GLY A 182 -17.56 -10.13 -2.97
C GLY A 182 -18.21 -11.14 -2.03
N GLY A 183 -18.09 -12.43 -2.37
CA GLY A 183 -18.79 -13.53 -1.71
C GLY A 183 -18.28 -13.86 -0.31
N VAL A 184 -16.98 -13.70 -0.06
CA VAL A 184 -16.38 -14.04 1.25
C VAL A 184 -16.84 -13.09 2.35
N PRO A 185 -16.79 -11.76 2.18
CA PRO A 185 -17.37 -10.84 3.16
C PRO A 185 -18.86 -11.08 3.41
N HIS A 186 -19.62 -11.42 2.36
CA HIS A 186 -21.04 -11.79 2.51
C HIS A 186 -21.20 -13.07 3.34
N MET A 187 -20.38 -14.09 3.10
CA MET A 187 -20.37 -15.31 3.90
C MET A 187 -20.03 -15.01 5.38
N LEU A 188 -19.00 -14.22 5.65
CA LEU A 188 -18.63 -13.83 7.02
C LEU A 188 -19.75 -13.03 7.69
N SER A 189 -20.47 -12.17 6.95
CA SER A 189 -21.62 -11.42 7.46
C SER A 189 -22.75 -12.35 7.90
N ASN A 190 -23.07 -13.38 7.13
CA ASN A 190 -24.08 -14.37 7.50
C ASN A 190 -23.69 -15.14 8.77
N ILE A 191 -22.40 -15.40 8.96
CA ILE A 191 -21.86 -16.02 10.18
C ILE A 191 -22.12 -15.15 11.42
N ARG A 192 -21.87 -13.83 11.32
CA ARG A 192 -22.08 -12.91 12.44
C ARG A 192 -23.55 -12.77 12.85
N SER A 193 -24.47 -12.88 11.92
CA SER A 193 -25.90 -12.65 12.14
C SER A 193 -26.68 -13.87 12.66
N SER A 194 -26.06 -15.03 12.79
CA SER A 194 -26.74 -16.23 13.27
C SER A 194 -26.68 -16.35 14.81
N ASP A 195 -27.73 -15.90 15.50
CA ASP A 195 -27.88 -15.99 16.96
C ASP A 195 -27.77 -17.44 17.47
N SER A 196 -28.22 -18.42 16.70
CA SER A 196 -28.21 -19.85 17.03
C SER A 196 -26.80 -20.45 17.15
N TYR A 197 -25.76 -19.76 16.65
CA TYR A 197 -24.40 -20.28 16.67
C TYR A 197 -23.64 -19.95 17.96
N TYR A 198 -23.94 -18.83 18.60
CA TYR A 198 -23.35 -18.47 19.90
C TYR A 198 -23.75 -19.46 20.98
N ASP A 199 -25.03 -19.87 21.03
CA ASP A 199 -25.57 -20.78 22.04
C ASP A 199 -25.09 -22.22 21.85
N LEU A 200 -24.95 -22.70 20.61
CA LEU A 200 -24.58 -24.10 20.34
C LEU A 200 -23.10 -24.38 20.66
N LYS A 201 -22.18 -23.43 20.44
CA LYS A 201 -20.74 -23.60 20.73
C LYS A 201 -20.34 -23.24 22.16
N GLU A 202 -21.05 -22.40 22.86
CA GLU A 202 -20.83 -22.19 24.29
C GLU A 202 -21.05 -23.51 25.05
N ASN A 203 -22.05 -24.31 24.66
CA ASN A 203 -22.30 -25.64 25.18
C ASN A 203 -21.23 -26.67 24.79
N VAL A 204 -20.67 -26.60 23.58
CA VAL A 204 -19.59 -27.50 23.12
C VAL A 204 -18.26 -27.14 23.78
N ALA A 205 -17.91 -25.86 23.92
CA ALA A 205 -16.72 -25.42 24.63
C ALA A 205 -16.78 -25.81 26.11
N ASN A 206 -17.93 -25.62 26.78
CA ASN A 206 -18.15 -26.01 28.16
C ASN A 206 -18.11 -27.54 28.36
N THR A 207 -18.48 -28.33 27.35
CA THR A 207 -18.42 -29.80 27.40
C THR A 207 -16.98 -30.29 27.17
N LEU A 208 -16.19 -29.65 26.32
CA LEU A 208 -14.77 -29.95 26.13
C LEU A 208 -13.91 -29.64 27.35
N TYR A 209 -14.28 -28.64 28.16
CA TYR A 209 -13.56 -28.29 29.39
C TYR A 209 -13.85 -29.27 30.56
N LYS A 210 -14.88 -30.10 30.47
CA LYS A 210 -15.32 -31.00 31.59
C LYS A 210 -14.85 -32.44 31.47
N LEU A 211 -14.14 -32.84 30.38
CA LEU A 211 -13.78 -34.25 30.19
C LEU A 211 -12.26 -34.47 30.15
N PRO A 212 -11.72 -35.35 30.99
CA PRO A 212 -10.38 -35.88 30.85
C PRO A 212 -10.35 -36.90 29.68
N GLY A 213 -9.58 -36.62 28.61
CA GLY A 213 -9.40 -37.52 27.45
C GLY A 213 -10.15 -37.11 26.18
N GLY A 214 -9.82 -35.91 25.62
CA GLY A 214 -10.55 -35.31 24.49
C GLY A 214 -10.49 -36.01 23.13
N ASP A 215 -9.79 -37.14 22.96
CA ASP A 215 -9.57 -37.79 21.65
C ASP A 215 -10.80 -38.51 21.11
N HIS A 216 -11.76 -38.93 21.96
CA HIS A 216 -12.97 -39.63 21.53
C HIS A 216 -14.15 -38.73 21.13
N ILE A 217 -14.08 -37.44 21.39
CA ILE A 217 -15.20 -36.50 21.13
C ILE A 217 -15.20 -36.06 19.64
N VAL A 218 -14.04 -35.95 19.01
CA VAL A 218 -13.93 -35.63 17.59
C VAL A 218 -14.65 -36.66 16.71
N ASP A 219 -14.59 -37.94 17.08
CA ASP A 219 -15.26 -39.02 16.32
C ASP A 219 -16.78 -39.07 16.51
N LYS A 220 -17.30 -38.62 17.66
CA LYS A 220 -18.74 -38.52 17.87
C LYS A 220 -19.38 -37.37 17.09
N ILE A 221 -18.68 -36.24 16.96
CA ILE A 221 -19.15 -35.08 16.16
C ILE A 221 -19.20 -35.44 14.67
N LYS A 222 -18.26 -36.25 14.17
CA LYS A 222 -18.28 -36.77 12.79
C LYS A 222 -19.48 -37.67 12.49
N LYS A 223 -19.97 -38.43 13.45
CA LYS A 223 -21.12 -39.37 13.26
C LYS A 223 -22.49 -38.69 13.34
N THR A 224 -22.60 -37.51 13.97
CA THR A 224 -23.90 -36.79 14.08
C THR A 224 -24.21 -35.95 12.84
N LYS A 225 -23.24 -35.80 11.90
CA LYS A 225 -23.39 -35.02 10.67
C LYS A 225 -24.36 -35.55 9.61
N SER A 226 -24.91 -36.75 9.77
CA SER A 226 -25.72 -37.39 8.71
C SER A 226 -27.18 -36.91 8.58
N ASN A 227 -27.70 -36.13 9.53
CA ASN A 227 -29.14 -35.78 9.56
C ASN A 227 -29.49 -34.29 9.53
N LEU A 228 -28.52 -33.39 9.38
CA LEU A 228 -28.76 -31.94 9.21
C LEU A 228 -28.39 -31.51 7.78
N LYS A 229 -29.18 -31.96 6.80
CA LYS A 229 -29.19 -31.37 5.45
C LYS A 229 -29.72 -29.96 5.54
N GLN A 230 -28.90 -29.01 5.00
CA GLN A 230 -29.26 -27.64 4.59
C GLN A 230 -29.07 -26.47 5.57
N MET A 231 -28.26 -26.56 6.61
CA MET A 231 -27.67 -25.34 7.16
C MET A 231 -26.20 -25.25 6.75
N ILE A 232 -25.84 -24.24 5.94
CA ILE A 232 -24.44 -23.89 5.67
C ILE A 232 -23.88 -23.39 6.99
N LEU A 233 -23.17 -24.28 7.71
CA LEU A 233 -22.57 -23.93 9.00
C LEU A 233 -21.42 -22.94 8.77
N PRO A 234 -21.36 -21.88 9.58
CA PRO A 234 -20.26 -20.93 9.57
C PRO A 234 -18.92 -21.66 9.73
N GLY A 235 -17.92 -21.28 8.92
CA GLY A 235 -16.61 -21.94 8.93
C GLY A 235 -16.49 -23.21 8.11
N GLN A 236 -17.58 -23.73 7.55
CA GLN A 236 -17.58 -24.97 6.74
C GLN A 236 -16.59 -24.91 5.57
N MET A 237 -16.38 -23.74 4.97
CA MET A 237 -15.38 -23.56 3.90
C MET A 237 -13.97 -23.93 4.40
N PHE A 238 -13.54 -23.41 5.54
CA PHE A 238 -12.21 -23.70 6.10
C PHE A 238 -12.11 -25.15 6.58
N GLU A 239 -13.17 -25.67 7.20
CA GLU A 239 -13.22 -27.08 7.63
C GLU A 239 -13.19 -28.05 6.46
N CYS A 240 -13.86 -27.73 5.33
CA CYS A 240 -13.76 -28.52 4.09
C CYS A 240 -12.35 -28.48 3.47
N MET A 241 -11.59 -27.41 3.69
CA MET A 241 -10.18 -27.36 3.32
C MET A 241 -9.27 -28.12 4.27
N GLY A 242 -9.77 -28.65 5.41
CA GLY A 242 -8.96 -29.33 6.42
C GLY A 242 -8.37 -28.41 7.49
N ILE A 243 -8.81 -27.17 7.56
CA ILE A 243 -8.37 -26.17 8.55
C ILE A 243 -9.41 -26.10 9.68
N SER A 244 -8.97 -26.28 10.93
CA SER A 244 -9.86 -26.15 12.08
C SER A 244 -10.39 -24.72 12.22
N TYR A 245 -11.68 -24.58 12.56
CA TYR A 245 -12.29 -23.27 12.73
C TYR A 245 -12.84 -23.08 14.14
N LEU A 246 -12.46 -21.97 14.78
CA LEU A 246 -12.92 -21.53 16.09
C LEU A 246 -13.55 -20.15 16.00
N GLY A 247 -14.73 -19.97 16.50
CA GLY A 247 -15.40 -18.67 16.49
C GLY A 247 -16.81 -18.72 15.90
N PRO A 248 -17.44 -17.55 15.66
CA PRO A 248 -16.90 -16.23 15.94
C PRO A 248 -16.76 -15.90 17.43
N VAL A 249 -15.76 -15.08 17.77
CA VAL A 249 -15.47 -14.64 19.15
C VAL A 249 -15.51 -13.11 19.18
N ASN A 250 -16.09 -12.53 20.23
CA ASN A 250 -16.05 -11.09 20.46
C ASN A 250 -14.59 -10.63 20.68
N GLY A 251 -14.07 -9.81 19.78
CA GLY A 251 -12.71 -9.30 19.81
C GLY A 251 -12.43 -8.24 20.88
N HIS A 252 -13.47 -7.80 21.60
CA HIS A 252 -13.37 -6.87 22.73
C HIS A 252 -13.50 -7.57 24.09
N ASP A 253 -13.57 -8.92 24.12
CA ASP A 253 -13.61 -9.73 25.34
C ASP A 253 -12.26 -10.43 25.55
N ILE A 254 -11.37 -9.81 26.33
CA ILE A 254 -9.99 -10.27 26.55
C ILE A 254 -9.97 -11.68 27.15
N GLU A 255 -10.83 -11.98 28.13
CA GLU A 255 -10.83 -13.27 28.79
C GLU A 255 -11.28 -14.42 27.88
N LYS A 256 -12.31 -14.18 27.05
CA LYS A 256 -12.72 -15.16 26.03
C LYS A 256 -11.65 -15.38 24.98
N LEU A 257 -11.00 -14.32 24.51
CA LEU A 257 -9.90 -14.42 23.56
C LEU A 257 -8.75 -15.25 24.12
N ILE A 258 -8.31 -15.01 25.36
CA ILE A 258 -7.25 -15.81 26.01
C ILE A 258 -7.64 -17.30 26.06
N LYS A 259 -8.87 -17.60 26.44
CA LYS A 259 -9.36 -19.00 26.48
C LYS A 259 -9.29 -19.66 25.11
N VAL A 260 -9.75 -18.98 24.06
CA VAL A 260 -9.74 -19.52 22.69
C VAL A 260 -8.29 -19.69 22.18
N PHE A 261 -7.38 -18.77 22.48
CA PHE A 261 -5.96 -18.92 22.14
C PHE A 261 -5.34 -20.13 22.82
N HIS A 262 -5.65 -20.40 24.07
CA HIS A 262 -5.18 -21.61 24.76
C HIS A 262 -5.72 -22.90 24.14
N VAL A 263 -6.96 -22.90 23.64
CA VAL A 263 -7.52 -24.06 22.90
C VAL A 263 -6.77 -24.22 21.57
N ALA A 264 -6.58 -23.13 20.82
CA ALA A 264 -5.91 -23.16 19.53
C ALA A 264 -4.46 -23.68 19.59
N LYS A 265 -3.73 -23.37 20.67
CA LYS A 265 -2.36 -23.90 20.90
C LYS A 265 -2.28 -25.42 20.96
N ARG A 266 -3.38 -26.10 21.31
CA ARG A 266 -3.44 -27.57 21.47
C ARG A 266 -3.88 -28.30 20.21
N ILE A 267 -4.28 -27.56 19.16
CA ILE A 267 -4.72 -28.15 17.91
C ILE A 267 -3.50 -28.48 17.05
N ASN A 268 -3.38 -29.73 16.63
CA ASN A 268 -2.41 -30.14 15.63
C ASN A 268 -2.94 -29.80 14.23
N GLY A 269 -2.18 -29.00 13.48
CA GLY A 269 -2.57 -28.48 12.18
C GLY A 269 -2.87 -26.98 12.18
N ALA A 270 -3.31 -26.48 11.06
CA ALA A 270 -3.73 -25.08 10.94
C ALA A 270 -5.09 -24.86 11.60
N VAL A 271 -5.23 -23.74 12.31
CA VAL A 271 -6.47 -23.33 12.97
C VAL A 271 -6.75 -21.85 12.68
N ILE A 272 -7.97 -21.56 12.24
CA ILE A 272 -8.48 -20.19 12.10
C ILE A 272 -9.32 -19.85 13.31
N ILE A 273 -8.98 -18.73 13.93
CA ILE A 273 -9.79 -18.11 15.00
C ILE A 273 -10.48 -16.89 14.39
N HIS A 274 -11.81 -16.97 14.24
CA HIS A 274 -12.60 -15.86 13.72
C HIS A 274 -12.97 -14.92 14.87
N VAL A 275 -12.40 -13.71 14.82
CA VAL A 275 -12.56 -12.66 15.84
C VAL A 275 -13.33 -11.51 15.23
N VAL A 276 -14.44 -11.10 15.85
CA VAL A 276 -15.27 -9.98 15.40
C VAL A 276 -14.90 -8.73 16.19
N THR A 277 -14.49 -7.68 15.50
CA THR A 277 -14.09 -6.40 16.10
C THR A 277 -14.86 -5.21 15.50
N HIS A 278 -14.75 -4.05 16.15
CA HIS A 278 -15.35 -2.79 15.69
C HIS A 278 -14.24 -1.79 15.31
N LYS A 279 -14.13 -1.48 14.03
CA LYS A 279 -13.15 -0.50 13.54
C LYS A 279 -13.45 0.88 14.11
N GLY A 280 -12.46 1.52 14.74
CA GLY A 280 -12.62 2.83 15.40
C GLY A 280 -13.22 2.77 16.82
N HIS A 281 -13.36 1.59 17.43
CA HIS A 281 -13.99 1.36 18.71
C HIS A 281 -13.51 2.32 19.82
N GLY A 282 -14.49 2.93 20.53
CA GLY A 282 -14.25 3.87 21.61
C GLY A 282 -13.96 5.33 21.19
N TYR A 283 -14.01 5.65 19.87
CA TYR A 283 -13.94 7.01 19.37
C TYR A 283 -15.05 7.29 18.35
N LYS A 284 -16.08 8.00 18.75
CA LYS A 284 -17.31 8.21 17.96
C LYS A 284 -17.10 8.69 16.52
N HIS A 285 -16.10 9.55 16.29
CA HIS A 285 -15.80 10.04 14.95
C HIS A 285 -15.22 8.95 14.06
N ALA A 286 -14.35 8.09 14.59
CA ALA A 286 -13.77 6.97 13.87
C ALA A 286 -14.78 5.83 13.66
N GLU A 287 -15.69 5.58 14.59
CA GLU A 287 -16.80 4.60 14.44
C GLU A 287 -17.77 5.02 13.32
N ARG A 288 -18.10 6.33 13.23
CA ARG A 288 -19.00 6.86 12.21
C ARG A 288 -18.39 6.93 10.81
N ASN A 289 -17.10 7.18 10.73
CA ASN A 289 -16.39 7.28 9.45
C ASN A 289 -15.00 6.59 9.52
N PRO A 290 -14.99 5.25 9.62
CA PRO A 290 -13.74 4.50 9.76
C PRO A 290 -12.82 4.59 8.55
N ALA A 291 -13.33 4.86 7.36
CA ALA A 291 -12.52 5.08 6.16
C ALA A 291 -11.64 6.34 6.29
N LYS A 292 -12.21 7.46 6.73
CA LYS A 292 -11.45 8.71 6.98
C LYS A 292 -10.33 8.50 8.01
N PHE A 293 -10.61 7.76 9.08
CA PHE A 293 -9.65 7.49 10.17
C PHE A 293 -8.80 6.24 9.93
N HIS A 294 -8.88 5.64 8.73
CA HIS A 294 -7.98 4.56 8.34
C HIS A 294 -6.54 5.06 8.23
N GLY A 295 -6.33 6.21 7.56
CA GLY A 295 -5.04 6.91 7.50
C GLY A 295 -5.29 8.42 7.51
N ILE A 296 -5.24 9.04 8.70
CA ILE A 296 -5.60 10.45 8.91
C ILE A 296 -4.35 11.28 9.21
N GLY A 297 -4.32 12.54 8.73
CA GLY A 297 -3.37 13.56 9.16
C GLY A 297 -3.62 14.03 10.60
N PRO A 298 -2.82 14.99 11.12
CA PRO A 298 -3.11 15.63 12.41
C PRO A 298 -4.51 16.23 12.43
N PHE A 299 -5.26 15.99 13.52
CA PHE A 299 -6.67 16.35 13.61
C PHE A 299 -7.06 16.86 15.01
N ASP A 300 -8.16 17.59 15.09
CA ASP A 300 -8.78 18.02 16.34
C ASP A 300 -9.63 16.88 16.93
N ILE A 301 -9.35 16.49 18.18
CA ILE A 301 -9.99 15.35 18.85
C ILE A 301 -11.49 15.57 19.06
N ILE A 302 -11.92 16.81 19.31
CA ILE A 302 -13.32 17.13 19.65
C ILE A 302 -14.19 17.07 18.41
N THR A 303 -13.71 17.63 17.29
CA THR A 303 -14.48 17.73 16.04
C THR A 303 -14.20 16.61 15.05
N GLY A 304 -13.09 15.89 15.18
CA GLY A 304 -12.62 14.89 14.23
C GLY A 304 -12.19 15.46 12.88
N LYS A 305 -11.95 16.78 12.78
CA LYS A 305 -11.51 17.45 11.55
C LYS A 305 -9.99 17.53 11.50
N GLU A 306 -9.43 17.34 10.31
CA GLU A 306 -7.99 17.54 10.10
C GLU A 306 -7.61 19.01 10.28
N LEU A 307 -6.42 19.24 10.87
CA LEU A 307 -5.91 20.58 11.17
C LEU A 307 -5.40 21.34 9.94
N LYS A 308 -4.98 20.59 8.92
CA LYS A 308 -4.54 21.14 7.63
C LYS A 308 -5.43 20.54 6.53
N SER A 309 -6.31 21.36 5.98
CA SER A 309 -6.98 21.08 4.71
C SER A 309 -6.56 22.17 3.73
N SER A 310 -6.27 21.81 2.49
CA SER A 310 -6.08 22.77 1.42
C SER A 310 -7.34 22.81 0.58
N ASP A 311 -7.71 24.00 0.11
CA ASP A 311 -8.83 24.20 -0.82
C ASP A 311 -8.42 23.93 -2.29
N LYS A 312 -7.10 23.75 -2.56
CA LYS A 312 -6.62 23.42 -3.90
C LYS A 312 -6.87 21.94 -4.21
N PRO A 313 -7.27 21.62 -5.46
CA PRO A 313 -7.50 20.24 -5.86
C PRO A 313 -6.21 19.41 -5.79
N THR A 314 -6.37 18.14 -5.44
CA THR A 314 -5.30 17.14 -5.53
C THR A 314 -5.24 16.55 -6.95
N TYR A 315 -4.14 15.84 -7.26
CA TYR A 315 -4.07 15.08 -8.52
C TYR A 315 -5.19 14.04 -8.62
N SER A 316 -5.57 13.39 -7.51
CA SER A 316 -6.71 12.46 -7.47
C SER A 316 -8.04 13.17 -7.75
N ASP A 317 -8.22 14.45 -7.34
CA ASP A 317 -9.42 15.24 -7.67
C ASP A 317 -9.47 15.59 -9.16
N VAL A 318 -8.33 15.98 -9.75
CA VAL A 318 -8.20 16.26 -11.19
C VAL A 318 -8.52 15.01 -12.01
N PHE A 319 -7.95 13.85 -11.63
CA PHE A 319 -8.27 12.57 -12.24
C PHE A 319 -9.77 12.26 -12.14
N SER A 320 -10.35 12.39 -10.93
CA SER A 320 -11.76 12.12 -10.65
C SER A 320 -12.71 12.95 -11.52
N GLU A 321 -12.43 14.24 -11.65
CA GLU A 321 -13.25 15.14 -12.47
C GLU A 321 -13.15 14.76 -13.95
N LYS A 322 -11.93 14.56 -14.45
CA LYS A 322 -11.68 14.28 -15.86
C LYS A 322 -12.27 12.95 -16.32
N ILE A 323 -12.06 11.87 -15.55
CA ILE A 323 -12.62 10.55 -15.92
C ILE A 323 -14.15 10.59 -15.94
N CYS A 324 -14.78 11.31 -15.01
CA CYS A 324 -16.24 11.51 -15.01
C CYS A 324 -16.73 12.30 -16.23
N GLN A 325 -15.98 13.33 -16.65
CA GLN A 325 -16.31 14.11 -17.86
C GLN A 325 -16.22 13.26 -19.12
N LEU A 326 -15.17 12.44 -19.24
CA LEU A 326 -14.97 11.55 -20.40
C LEU A 326 -16.02 10.44 -20.44
N ALA A 327 -16.33 9.82 -19.29
CA ALA A 327 -17.34 8.77 -19.19
C ALA A 327 -18.77 9.23 -19.46
N LYS A 328 -19.07 10.53 -19.33
CA LYS A 328 -20.36 11.12 -19.80
C LYS A 328 -20.46 11.08 -21.32
N LYS A 329 -19.35 11.30 -22.02
CA LYS A 329 -19.29 11.36 -23.48
C LYS A 329 -19.17 9.97 -24.12
N ASP A 330 -18.42 9.07 -23.48
CA ASP A 330 -18.15 7.72 -23.97
C ASP A 330 -18.60 6.65 -22.96
N LYS A 331 -19.63 5.88 -23.34
CA LYS A 331 -20.20 4.83 -22.49
C LYS A 331 -19.32 3.58 -22.39
N SER A 332 -18.32 3.43 -23.24
CA SER A 332 -17.39 2.30 -23.19
C SER A 332 -16.35 2.45 -22.05
N ILE A 333 -16.18 3.65 -21.50
CA ILE A 333 -15.25 3.90 -20.39
C ILE A 333 -15.82 3.29 -19.10
N VAL A 334 -15.03 2.41 -18.49
CA VAL A 334 -15.31 1.76 -17.20
C VAL A 334 -14.14 2.00 -16.24
N ALA A 335 -14.41 2.04 -14.94
CA ALA A 335 -13.41 2.28 -13.91
C ALA A 335 -13.26 1.05 -13.00
N VAL A 336 -12.03 0.66 -12.73
CA VAL A 336 -11.66 -0.46 -11.86
C VAL A 336 -10.75 0.05 -10.75
N THR A 337 -10.92 -0.47 -9.54
CA THR A 337 -9.99 -0.24 -8.43
C THR A 337 -9.90 -1.47 -7.54
N ALA A 338 -8.84 -1.55 -6.73
CA ALA A 338 -8.61 -2.63 -5.78
C ALA A 338 -8.72 -2.09 -4.34
N ALA A 339 -9.96 -2.00 -3.83
CA ALA A 339 -10.33 -1.50 -2.48
C ALA A 339 -9.93 -0.05 -2.17
N MET A 340 -9.66 0.77 -3.19
CA MET A 340 -9.15 2.15 -3.03
C MET A 340 -10.03 3.23 -3.70
N PRO A 341 -11.38 3.16 -3.69
CA PRO A 341 -12.21 4.12 -4.42
C PRO A 341 -12.03 5.57 -3.93
N ASP A 342 -11.88 5.77 -2.62
CA ASP A 342 -11.64 7.10 -2.02
C ASP A 342 -10.24 7.61 -2.40
N GLY A 343 -9.24 6.78 -2.18
CA GLY A 343 -7.84 7.17 -2.34
C GLY A 343 -7.43 7.45 -3.78
N THR A 344 -8.08 6.83 -4.76
CA THR A 344 -7.85 7.04 -6.19
C THR A 344 -8.83 8.04 -6.83
N GLY A 345 -9.74 8.65 -6.05
CA GLY A 345 -10.71 9.63 -6.54
C GLY A 345 -11.90 9.04 -7.30
N LEU A 346 -12.15 7.73 -7.25
CA LEU A 346 -13.25 7.08 -7.98
C LEU A 346 -14.61 7.13 -7.30
N ASN A 347 -14.73 7.70 -6.10
CA ASN A 347 -16.02 7.83 -5.39
C ASN A 347 -17.08 8.60 -6.17
N LYS A 348 -16.69 9.63 -6.93
CA LYS A 348 -17.61 10.40 -7.78
C LYS A 348 -18.08 9.54 -8.95
N PHE A 349 -17.16 8.82 -9.58
CA PHE A 349 -17.46 7.90 -10.69
C PHE A 349 -18.41 6.78 -10.24
N SER A 350 -18.18 6.16 -9.10
CA SER A 350 -19.02 5.07 -8.56
C SER A 350 -20.46 5.51 -8.30
N LYS A 351 -20.67 6.78 -7.89
CA LYS A 351 -22.01 7.35 -7.67
C LYS A 351 -22.73 7.70 -8.97
N TRP A 352 -21.99 8.19 -9.99
CA TRP A 352 -22.58 8.64 -11.24
C TRP A 352 -22.78 7.50 -12.26
N PHE A 353 -21.92 6.49 -12.20
CA PHE A 353 -21.89 5.37 -13.15
C PHE A 353 -21.76 4.02 -12.42
N PRO A 354 -22.69 3.65 -11.52
CA PRO A 354 -22.55 2.46 -10.68
C PRO A 354 -22.38 1.17 -11.49
N ASP A 355 -23.03 1.05 -12.65
CA ASP A 355 -22.94 -0.14 -13.53
C ASP A 355 -21.62 -0.22 -14.32
N ARG A 356 -20.77 0.81 -14.24
CA ARG A 356 -19.48 0.91 -14.93
C ARG A 356 -18.32 1.07 -13.96
N PHE A 357 -18.58 0.91 -12.67
CA PHE A 357 -17.58 0.96 -11.60
C PHE A 357 -17.41 -0.42 -10.98
N PHE A 358 -16.17 -0.85 -10.86
CA PHE A 358 -15.81 -2.15 -10.31
C PHE A 358 -14.74 -2.00 -9.23
N ASP A 359 -15.12 -2.25 -7.97
CA ASP A 359 -14.18 -2.47 -6.88
C ASP A 359 -14.02 -3.99 -6.71
N VAL A 360 -12.82 -4.49 -6.92
CA VAL A 360 -12.56 -5.94 -6.87
C VAL A 360 -12.05 -6.43 -5.51
N GLY A 361 -12.01 -5.55 -4.51
CA GLY A 361 -11.35 -5.82 -3.23
C GLY A 361 -9.83 -5.70 -3.34
N ILE A 362 -9.10 -6.19 -2.33
CA ILE A 362 -7.63 -6.14 -2.35
C ILE A 362 -7.10 -7.28 -3.23
N ALA A 363 -7.13 -7.07 -4.55
CA ALA A 363 -6.80 -8.08 -5.56
C ALA A 363 -6.32 -7.40 -6.85
N GLU A 364 -5.12 -6.82 -6.81
CA GLU A 364 -4.55 -6.05 -7.92
C GLU A 364 -4.32 -6.91 -9.16
N GLU A 365 -3.86 -8.15 -8.99
CA GLU A 365 -3.66 -9.13 -10.08
C GLU A 365 -4.97 -9.39 -10.81
N HIS A 366 -6.04 -9.65 -10.04
CA HIS A 366 -7.39 -9.84 -10.60
C HIS A 366 -7.88 -8.57 -11.30
N ALA A 367 -7.64 -7.37 -10.74
CA ALA A 367 -8.05 -6.11 -11.34
C ALA A 367 -7.46 -5.91 -12.74
N VAL A 368 -6.18 -6.26 -12.93
CA VAL A 368 -5.50 -6.14 -14.23
C VAL A 368 -6.06 -7.13 -15.24
N THR A 369 -6.14 -8.42 -14.89
CA THR A 369 -6.69 -9.45 -15.81
C THR A 369 -8.18 -9.20 -16.11
N PHE A 370 -8.97 -8.74 -15.12
CA PHE A 370 -10.35 -8.35 -15.31
C PHE A 370 -10.47 -7.14 -16.27
N SER A 371 -9.60 -6.15 -16.14
CA SER A 371 -9.52 -5.03 -17.08
C SER A 371 -9.14 -5.49 -18.50
N ALA A 372 -8.18 -6.42 -18.62
CA ALA A 372 -7.80 -7.02 -19.90
C ALA A 372 -9.01 -7.71 -20.58
N GLY A 373 -9.78 -8.49 -19.81
CA GLY A 373 -11.00 -9.12 -20.31
C GLY A 373 -12.05 -8.12 -20.80
N MET A 374 -12.24 -6.99 -20.07
CA MET A 374 -13.16 -5.93 -20.51
C MET A 374 -12.65 -5.22 -21.77
N ALA A 375 -11.35 -4.99 -21.89
CA ALA A 375 -10.74 -4.39 -23.09
C ALA A 375 -10.90 -5.33 -24.30
N ALA A 376 -10.67 -6.63 -24.14
CA ALA A 376 -10.93 -7.64 -25.18
C ALA A 376 -12.42 -7.70 -25.58
N GLY A 377 -13.33 -7.38 -24.66
CA GLY A 377 -14.77 -7.22 -24.89
C GLY A 377 -15.17 -5.88 -25.52
N GLY A 378 -14.22 -5.01 -25.88
CA GLY A 378 -14.45 -3.71 -26.55
C GLY A 378 -14.76 -2.54 -25.63
N LEU A 379 -14.55 -2.67 -24.31
CA LEU A 379 -14.64 -1.56 -23.37
C LEU A 379 -13.27 -0.84 -23.23
N LYS A 380 -13.28 0.31 -22.58
CA LYS A 380 -12.10 1.12 -22.25
C LYS A 380 -11.90 1.17 -20.74
N PRO A 381 -11.28 0.14 -20.13
CA PRO A 381 -11.06 0.10 -18.70
C PRO A 381 -9.96 1.07 -18.27
N VAL A 382 -10.23 1.79 -17.17
CA VAL A 382 -9.26 2.59 -16.44
C VAL A 382 -9.05 1.93 -15.09
N PHE A 383 -7.89 1.33 -14.87
CA PHE A 383 -7.50 0.77 -13.58
C PHE A 383 -6.77 1.83 -12.76
N ALA A 384 -7.42 2.33 -11.70
CA ALA A 384 -6.86 3.31 -10.79
C ALA A 384 -6.30 2.62 -9.54
N VAL A 385 -5.01 2.79 -9.29
CA VAL A 385 -4.25 2.05 -8.28
C VAL A 385 -3.06 2.87 -7.78
N TYR A 386 -2.59 2.60 -6.55
CA TYR A 386 -1.35 3.20 -6.06
C TYR A 386 -0.13 2.54 -6.69
N SER A 387 0.89 3.35 -6.99
CA SER A 387 2.13 2.91 -7.63
C SER A 387 2.75 1.68 -6.95
N SER A 388 2.94 1.72 -5.63
CA SER A 388 3.55 0.61 -4.88
C SER A 388 2.69 -0.68 -4.89
N PHE A 389 1.36 -0.57 -5.05
CA PHE A 389 0.48 -1.75 -5.08
C PHE A 389 0.37 -2.37 -6.47
N LEU A 390 0.54 -1.56 -7.53
CA LEU A 390 0.52 -2.05 -8.91
C LEU A 390 1.65 -3.07 -9.19
N GLN A 391 2.76 -3.00 -8.48
CA GLN A 391 3.87 -3.96 -8.64
C GLN A 391 3.46 -5.43 -8.42
N ARG A 392 2.36 -5.70 -7.67
CA ARG A 392 1.81 -7.05 -7.51
C ARG A 392 1.32 -7.65 -8.81
N ALA A 393 0.86 -6.82 -9.73
CA ALA A 393 0.25 -7.25 -10.99
C ALA A 393 1.22 -7.14 -12.19
N TYR A 394 2.52 -7.14 -11.94
CA TYR A 394 3.54 -7.04 -12.99
C TYR A 394 3.38 -8.09 -14.08
N ASP A 395 3.20 -9.37 -13.69
CA ASP A 395 2.98 -10.47 -14.62
C ASP A 395 1.70 -10.27 -15.44
N GLN A 396 0.59 -9.89 -14.81
CA GLN A 396 -0.69 -9.69 -15.50
C GLN A 396 -0.65 -8.50 -16.46
N ILE A 397 0.10 -7.43 -16.13
CA ILE A 397 0.32 -6.31 -17.06
C ILE A 397 1.08 -6.81 -18.29
N LEU A 398 2.17 -7.55 -18.09
CA LEU A 398 2.99 -8.09 -19.16
C LEU A 398 2.20 -9.10 -20.02
N HIS A 399 1.65 -10.14 -19.38
CA HIS A 399 1.07 -11.30 -20.04
C HIS A 399 -0.35 -11.03 -20.55
N ASP A 400 -1.25 -10.53 -19.68
CA ASP A 400 -2.67 -10.44 -20.03
C ASP A 400 -3.00 -9.16 -20.79
N VAL A 401 -2.21 -8.09 -20.64
CA VAL A 401 -2.47 -6.80 -21.29
C VAL A 401 -1.51 -6.55 -22.45
N CYS A 402 -0.20 -6.50 -22.19
CA CYS A 402 0.77 -5.98 -23.16
C CYS A 402 1.09 -6.95 -24.30
N ILE A 403 1.18 -8.27 -24.07
CA ILE A 403 1.36 -9.28 -25.14
C ILE A 403 0.19 -9.21 -26.13
N GLN A 404 -1.02 -8.95 -25.63
CA GLN A 404 -2.24 -8.92 -26.43
C GLN A 404 -2.55 -7.53 -27.00
N HIS A 405 -1.73 -6.51 -26.73
CA HIS A 405 -1.96 -5.11 -27.13
C HIS A 405 -3.33 -4.57 -26.69
N LEU A 406 -3.87 -5.01 -25.56
CA LEU A 406 -5.19 -4.59 -25.10
C LEU A 406 -5.16 -3.17 -24.54
N HIS A 407 -6.11 -2.35 -24.96
CA HIS A 407 -6.23 -0.96 -24.52
C HIS A 407 -6.73 -0.88 -23.07
N VAL A 408 -5.82 -0.95 -22.13
CA VAL A 408 -6.05 -0.71 -20.70
C VAL A 408 -5.29 0.57 -20.30
N VAL A 409 -5.98 1.49 -19.64
CA VAL A 409 -5.38 2.71 -19.08
C VAL A 409 -5.10 2.49 -17.60
N PHE A 410 -3.82 2.55 -17.22
CA PHE A 410 -3.39 2.49 -15.83
C PHE A 410 -3.23 3.90 -15.28
N ALA A 411 -4.14 4.32 -14.38
CA ALA A 411 -4.05 5.58 -13.66
C ALA A 411 -3.31 5.33 -12.33
N ILE A 412 -2.01 5.64 -12.32
CA ILE A 412 -1.09 5.29 -11.23
C ILE A 412 -0.93 6.48 -10.30
N ASP A 413 -1.66 6.45 -9.20
CA ASP A 413 -1.61 7.44 -8.14
C ASP A 413 -0.45 7.15 -7.16
N ARG A 414 0.04 8.15 -6.45
CA ARG A 414 1.14 8.06 -5.48
C ARG A 414 2.47 7.60 -6.09
N ALA A 415 2.76 8.02 -7.31
CA ALA A 415 4.07 7.83 -7.92
C ALA A 415 5.13 8.72 -7.26
N GLY A 416 6.36 8.24 -7.17
CA GLY A 416 7.46 8.92 -6.50
C GLY A 416 7.40 8.80 -4.97
N LEU A 417 7.98 9.77 -4.29
CA LEU A 417 8.04 9.80 -2.83
C LEU A 417 6.69 10.20 -2.24
N VAL A 418 6.12 9.36 -1.38
CA VAL A 418 4.82 9.59 -0.73
C VAL A 418 4.91 9.88 0.76
N GLY A 419 6.04 9.59 1.40
CA GLY A 419 6.43 10.09 2.71
C GLY A 419 6.15 9.14 3.87
N SER A 420 5.11 9.43 4.63
CA SER A 420 4.94 8.93 6.02
C SER A 420 4.80 7.42 6.20
N ASP A 421 4.46 6.65 5.16
CA ASP A 421 4.28 5.19 5.24
C ASP A 421 5.54 4.41 4.82
N GLY A 422 6.57 5.13 4.35
CA GLY A 422 7.92 4.62 4.16
C GLY A 422 8.06 3.62 3.01
N GLU A 423 9.07 2.78 3.12
CA GLU A 423 9.61 1.87 2.11
C GLU A 423 8.54 1.02 1.41
N THR A 424 7.52 0.58 2.14
CA THR A 424 6.46 -0.27 1.60
C THR A 424 5.43 0.49 0.75
N HIS A 425 5.44 1.83 0.80
CA HIS A 425 4.44 2.67 0.13
C HIS A 425 5.04 3.71 -0.82
N GLN A 426 6.38 3.90 -0.84
CA GLN A 426 7.02 4.77 -1.82
C GLN A 426 6.78 4.24 -3.24
N GLY A 427 6.33 5.11 -4.15
CA GLY A 427 6.06 4.76 -5.55
C GLY A 427 7.29 5.00 -6.45
N ILE A 428 8.43 4.43 -6.09
CA ILE A 428 9.74 4.74 -6.68
C ILE A 428 10.27 3.68 -7.64
N PHE A 429 9.47 2.65 -7.93
CA PHE A 429 9.85 1.53 -8.79
C PHE A 429 8.96 1.39 -10.03
N ASP A 430 7.89 2.20 -10.15
CA ASP A 430 6.89 2.04 -11.20
C ASP A 430 7.45 2.30 -12.60
N LEU A 431 8.32 3.29 -12.78
CA LEU A 431 9.00 3.46 -14.06
C LEU A 431 9.82 2.23 -14.41
N SER A 432 10.64 1.74 -13.48
CA SER A 432 11.54 0.60 -13.70
C SER A 432 10.80 -0.66 -14.16
N PHE A 433 9.71 -1.06 -13.51
CA PHE A 433 9.01 -2.27 -13.92
C PHE A 433 8.11 -2.06 -15.13
N LEU A 434 7.56 -0.86 -15.37
CA LEU A 434 6.72 -0.60 -16.53
C LEU A 434 7.52 -0.42 -17.83
N THR A 435 8.68 0.24 -17.76
CA THR A 435 9.53 0.45 -18.93
C THR A 435 10.14 -0.84 -19.46
N SER A 436 10.32 -1.86 -18.60
CA SER A 436 10.80 -3.18 -19.01
C SER A 436 9.78 -3.97 -19.85
N ILE A 437 8.48 -3.60 -19.82
CA ILE A 437 7.42 -4.35 -20.51
C ILE A 437 7.29 -3.87 -21.97
N PRO A 438 7.46 -4.74 -22.99
CA PRO A 438 7.18 -4.37 -24.37
C PRO A 438 5.74 -3.90 -24.56
N ASN A 439 5.50 -3.02 -25.53
CA ASN A 439 4.19 -2.46 -25.90
C ASN A 439 3.53 -1.58 -24.81
N MET A 440 4.13 -1.43 -23.64
CA MET A 440 3.67 -0.48 -22.63
C MET A 440 4.10 0.95 -22.99
N THR A 441 3.16 1.89 -22.96
CA THR A 441 3.43 3.33 -23.00
C THR A 441 3.37 3.92 -21.60
N VAL A 442 4.34 4.76 -21.21
CA VAL A 442 4.40 5.36 -19.87
C VAL A 442 4.49 6.87 -20.00
N MET A 443 3.59 7.58 -19.32
CA MET A 443 3.49 9.03 -19.28
C MET A 443 3.57 9.58 -17.85
N ALA A 444 4.11 10.79 -17.70
CA ALA A 444 4.20 11.50 -16.43
C ALA A 444 3.86 12.99 -16.62
N PRO A 445 2.71 13.50 -16.11
CA PRO A 445 2.28 14.87 -16.30
C PRO A 445 3.08 15.84 -15.41
N LYS A 446 3.40 17.03 -15.93
CA LYS A 446 4.07 18.11 -15.20
C LYS A 446 3.15 18.82 -14.19
N ASN A 447 1.84 18.87 -14.49
CA ASN A 447 0.84 19.58 -13.67
C ASN A 447 -0.55 18.95 -13.81
N GLY A 448 -1.55 19.54 -13.11
CA GLY A 448 -2.93 19.05 -13.15
C GLY A 448 -3.60 19.16 -14.52
N SER A 449 -3.35 20.22 -15.27
CA SER A 449 -3.89 20.41 -16.62
C SER A 449 -3.39 19.32 -17.55
N GLU A 450 -2.10 19.07 -17.58
CA GLU A 450 -1.49 18.03 -18.41
C GLU A 450 -1.97 16.62 -18.04
N LEU A 451 -2.22 16.33 -16.73
CA LEU A 451 -2.87 15.07 -16.33
C LEU A 451 -4.23 14.91 -17.01
N SER A 452 -5.04 15.98 -17.06
CA SER A 452 -6.35 15.95 -17.72
C SER A 452 -6.23 15.68 -19.22
N GLU A 453 -5.26 16.31 -19.89
CA GLU A 453 -4.99 16.13 -21.32
C GLU A 453 -4.45 14.73 -21.63
N MET A 454 -3.56 14.20 -20.79
CA MET A 454 -3.04 12.83 -20.91
C MET A 454 -4.13 11.77 -20.78
N LEU A 455 -5.09 11.97 -19.85
CA LEU A 455 -6.25 11.08 -19.72
C LEU A 455 -7.15 11.13 -20.96
N GLU A 456 -7.37 12.31 -21.53
CA GLU A 456 -8.14 12.45 -22.77
C GLU A 456 -7.41 11.80 -23.95
N PHE A 457 -6.10 12.02 -24.08
CA PHE A 457 -5.28 11.35 -25.08
C PHE A 457 -5.34 9.83 -24.94
N ALA A 458 -5.13 9.30 -23.74
CA ALA A 458 -5.12 7.86 -23.47
C ALA A 458 -6.45 7.19 -23.82
N LEU A 459 -7.58 7.83 -23.54
CA LEU A 459 -8.91 7.23 -23.72
C LEU A 459 -9.53 7.45 -25.09
N LEU A 460 -9.20 8.57 -25.77
CA LEU A 460 -9.85 8.96 -27.03
C LEU A 460 -8.93 8.85 -28.25
N ASN A 461 -7.63 9.01 -28.08
CA ASN A 461 -6.67 9.14 -29.19
C ASN A 461 -5.57 8.06 -29.20
N PHE A 462 -5.71 7.04 -28.35
CA PHE A 462 -4.74 5.95 -28.22
C PHE A 462 -5.46 4.60 -28.04
N ASN A 463 -4.86 3.50 -28.54
CA ASN A 463 -5.51 2.18 -28.59
C ASN A 463 -4.59 1.03 -28.14
N SER A 464 -3.56 1.32 -27.36
CA SER A 464 -2.61 0.32 -26.83
C SER A 464 -2.50 0.47 -25.30
N PRO A 465 -1.83 -0.44 -24.58
CA PRO A 465 -1.62 -0.30 -23.14
C PRO A 465 -0.90 1.01 -22.80
N ILE A 466 -1.42 1.74 -21.82
CA ILE A 466 -0.87 3.01 -21.42
C ILE A 466 -0.97 3.27 -19.92
N ALA A 467 0.10 3.72 -19.32
CA ALA A 467 0.19 4.11 -17.91
C ALA A 467 0.42 5.62 -17.78
N ILE A 468 -0.33 6.27 -16.91
CA ILE A 468 -0.15 7.67 -16.52
C ILE A 468 0.15 7.69 -15.03
N ARG A 469 1.37 8.09 -14.66
CA ARG A 469 1.80 8.15 -13.26
C ARG A 469 1.80 9.59 -12.74
N TYR A 470 1.22 9.82 -11.58
CA TYR A 470 1.14 11.14 -10.95
C TYR A 470 1.34 11.07 -9.43
N PRO A 471 1.88 12.14 -8.79
CA PRO A 471 2.26 12.12 -7.40
C PRO A 471 1.06 12.27 -6.47
N ARG A 472 1.26 11.95 -5.20
CA ARG A 472 0.33 12.26 -4.11
C ARG A 472 0.31 13.76 -3.80
N GLY A 473 -0.87 14.29 -3.49
CA GLY A 473 -1.02 15.64 -2.94
C GLY A 473 -1.63 16.64 -3.90
N GLN A 474 -1.39 17.91 -3.64
CA GLN A 474 -1.96 19.00 -4.44
C GLN A 474 -1.46 18.96 -5.87
N ALA A 475 -2.37 19.13 -6.82
CA ALA A 475 -2.00 19.30 -8.21
C ALA A 475 -1.24 20.62 -8.38
N TYR A 476 -0.09 20.55 -9.03
CA TYR A 476 0.66 21.73 -9.41
C TYR A 476 -0.13 22.52 -10.45
N ASP A 477 -0.19 23.84 -10.25
CA ASP A 477 -0.93 24.79 -11.08
C ASP A 477 0.00 25.77 -11.83
N GLY A 478 1.32 25.53 -11.83
CA GLY A 478 2.28 26.30 -12.63
C GLY A 478 2.53 25.66 -13.99
N LEU A 479 3.23 26.40 -14.86
CA LEU A 479 3.58 26.02 -16.23
C LEU A 479 2.36 25.78 -17.15
N GLU A 480 1.21 26.40 -16.85
CA GLU A 480 -0.02 26.29 -17.66
C GLU A 480 0.10 27.02 -19.01
N GLU A 481 1.00 28.00 -19.10
CA GLU A 481 1.31 28.69 -20.35
C GLU A 481 1.97 27.77 -21.39
N TYR A 482 2.60 26.69 -20.96
CA TYR A 482 3.16 25.63 -21.81
C TYR A 482 2.12 24.52 -21.97
N ASN A 483 1.39 24.55 -23.07
CA ASN A 483 0.24 23.68 -23.33
C ASN A 483 0.26 23.08 -24.74
N ALA A 484 1.44 22.72 -25.24
CA ALA A 484 1.56 22.05 -26.52
C ALA A 484 0.75 20.74 -26.54
N PRO A 485 -0.02 20.44 -27.61
CA PRO A 485 -0.85 19.24 -27.69
C PRO A 485 -0.07 17.96 -27.41
N ILE A 486 -0.69 17.02 -26.72
CA ILE A 486 -0.09 15.69 -26.47
C ILE A 486 0.02 14.95 -27.81
N ARG A 487 1.25 14.58 -28.20
CA ARG A 487 1.56 13.74 -29.35
C ARG A 487 2.33 12.52 -28.88
N TYR A 488 1.98 11.36 -29.39
CA TYR A 488 2.63 10.10 -29.01
C TYR A 488 4.15 10.16 -29.11
N GLY A 489 4.82 9.83 -28.02
CA GLY A 489 6.27 9.77 -27.91
C GLY A 489 6.98 11.13 -28.05
N LYS A 490 6.27 12.27 -27.86
CA LYS A 490 6.88 13.60 -27.98
C LYS A 490 6.94 14.33 -26.64
N ALA A 491 8.14 14.84 -26.35
CA ALA A 491 8.45 15.74 -25.26
C ALA A 491 7.97 17.17 -25.57
N GLU A 492 8.03 18.05 -24.59
CA GLU A 492 7.69 19.47 -24.74
C GLU A 492 8.86 20.34 -24.30
N MET A 493 9.30 21.22 -25.20
CA MET A 493 10.27 22.26 -24.87
C MET A 493 9.58 23.34 -24.04
N ILE A 494 10.01 23.53 -22.79
CA ILE A 494 9.49 24.56 -21.89
C ILE A 494 10.27 25.83 -22.02
N ILE A 495 11.59 25.76 -21.91
CA ILE A 495 12.52 26.88 -22.07
C ILE A 495 13.68 26.41 -22.93
N GLU A 496 14.02 27.16 -23.95
CA GLU A 496 15.16 26.86 -24.82
C GLU A 496 16.28 27.88 -24.61
N GLU A 497 17.41 27.39 -24.18
CA GLU A 497 18.67 28.14 -24.04
C GLU A 497 19.80 27.25 -24.58
N SER A 498 21.04 27.40 -24.08
CA SER A 498 22.18 26.58 -24.48
C SER A 498 22.86 25.92 -23.26
N ASP A 499 23.96 25.26 -23.50
CA ASP A 499 24.92 24.69 -22.55
C ASP A 499 24.39 23.46 -21.79
N ILE A 500 23.37 23.61 -20.94
CA ILE A 500 22.85 22.56 -20.07
C ILE A 500 21.35 22.37 -20.33
N ALA A 501 20.91 21.14 -20.55
CA ALA A 501 19.48 20.82 -20.65
C ALA A 501 19.02 19.97 -19.47
N LEU A 502 18.00 20.44 -18.74
CA LEU A 502 17.28 19.69 -17.72
C LEU A 502 16.09 18.99 -18.37
N VAL A 503 16.13 17.67 -18.50
CA VAL A 503 15.05 16.85 -19.05
C VAL A 503 14.34 16.14 -17.90
N ALA A 504 13.20 16.67 -17.51
CA ALA A 504 12.54 16.25 -16.27
C ALA A 504 11.24 15.49 -16.52
N ALA A 505 11.00 14.46 -15.71
CA ALA A 505 9.82 13.62 -15.73
C ALA A 505 8.80 14.04 -14.66
N GLY A 506 7.58 14.35 -15.08
CA GLY A 506 6.46 14.61 -14.20
C GLY A 506 6.71 15.75 -13.20
N ASN A 507 6.48 15.51 -11.92
CA ASN A 507 6.63 16.49 -10.84
C ASN A 507 8.06 17.04 -10.68
N MET A 508 9.08 16.38 -11.25
CA MET A 508 10.45 16.90 -11.22
C MET A 508 10.62 18.18 -12.05
N LEU A 509 9.65 18.55 -12.91
CA LEU A 509 9.63 19.85 -13.59
C LEU A 509 9.61 21.03 -12.61
N ILE A 510 8.94 20.88 -11.46
CA ILE A 510 8.90 21.90 -10.40
C ILE A 510 10.33 22.15 -9.86
N THR A 511 11.04 21.06 -9.62
CA THR A 511 12.42 21.11 -9.13
C THR A 511 13.37 21.63 -10.23
N ALA A 512 13.18 21.20 -11.47
CA ALA A 512 13.97 21.67 -12.61
C ALA A 512 13.86 23.19 -12.82
N GLN A 513 12.65 23.75 -12.71
CA GLN A 513 12.43 25.20 -12.76
C GLN A 513 13.19 25.93 -11.64
N ALA A 514 13.08 25.44 -10.40
CA ALA A 514 13.78 26.03 -9.27
C ALA A 514 15.33 25.93 -9.39
N VAL A 515 15.84 24.83 -9.94
CA VAL A 515 17.27 24.63 -10.25
C VAL A 515 17.71 25.62 -11.32
N ARG A 516 16.96 25.70 -12.42
CA ARG A 516 17.24 26.63 -13.52
C ARG A 516 17.31 28.08 -13.03
N ASP A 517 16.32 28.52 -12.28
CA ASP A 517 16.26 29.92 -11.80
C ASP A 517 17.49 30.27 -10.95
N LYS A 518 17.93 29.34 -10.10
CA LYS A 518 19.14 29.52 -9.29
C LYS A 518 20.44 29.51 -10.10
N LEU A 519 20.54 28.66 -11.12
CA LEU A 519 21.71 28.61 -12.02
C LEU A 519 21.74 29.82 -12.94
N LYS A 520 20.59 30.34 -13.37
CA LYS A 520 20.47 31.56 -14.16
C LYS A 520 20.99 32.79 -13.40
N GLU A 521 20.71 32.90 -12.10
CA GLU A 521 21.29 33.96 -11.24
C GLU A 521 22.82 33.92 -11.23
N LYS A 522 23.42 32.75 -11.49
CA LYS A 522 24.89 32.56 -11.58
C LYS A 522 25.44 32.69 -13.01
N GLY A 523 24.60 33.04 -14.00
CA GLY A 523 24.98 33.29 -15.37
C GLY A 523 25.01 32.05 -16.29
N TYR A 524 24.42 30.92 -15.86
CA TYR A 524 24.32 29.72 -16.72
C TYR A 524 23.09 29.78 -17.62
N ASN A 525 23.21 29.25 -18.84
CA ASN A 525 22.09 29.09 -19.77
C ASN A 525 21.52 27.67 -19.64
N ILE A 526 20.25 27.59 -19.27
CA ILE A 526 19.62 26.32 -18.91
C ILE A 526 18.34 26.11 -19.69
N THR A 527 18.33 25.11 -20.53
CA THR A 527 17.12 24.58 -21.18
C THR A 527 16.30 23.74 -20.22
N ILE A 528 14.97 23.79 -20.31
CA ILE A 528 14.05 22.89 -19.61
C ILE A 528 13.18 22.16 -20.63
N VAL A 529 13.17 20.83 -20.51
CA VAL A 529 12.32 19.93 -21.31
C VAL A 529 11.43 19.11 -20.39
N ASN A 530 10.14 19.10 -20.66
CA ASN A 530 9.18 18.18 -20.08
C ASN A 530 9.20 16.86 -20.87
N ALA A 531 9.70 15.80 -20.28
CA ALA A 531 9.82 14.50 -20.95
C ALA A 531 8.47 13.94 -21.41
N ARG A 532 7.37 14.20 -20.67
CA ARG A 532 6.00 13.71 -20.93
C ARG A 532 5.89 12.20 -21.05
N PHE A 533 6.59 11.62 -22.05
CA PHE A 533 6.69 10.18 -22.28
C PHE A 533 8.00 9.66 -21.73
N ILE A 534 7.89 8.72 -20.81
CA ILE A 534 9.04 7.98 -20.27
C ILE A 534 9.35 6.80 -21.20
N LYS A 535 8.29 6.24 -21.79
CA LYS A 535 8.37 5.21 -22.83
C LYS A 535 7.24 5.41 -23.84
N PRO A 536 7.55 5.55 -25.14
CA PRO A 536 8.90 5.69 -25.70
C PRO A 536 9.54 7.04 -25.36
N VAL A 537 10.87 7.10 -25.30
CA VAL A 537 11.63 8.35 -25.19
C VAL A 537 11.55 9.12 -26.51
N ASP A 538 11.48 10.45 -26.46
CA ASP A 538 11.51 11.32 -27.65
C ASP A 538 12.93 11.46 -28.17
N THR A 539 13.30 10.60 -29.10
CA THR A 539 14.63 10.58 -29.71
C THR A 539 14.94 11.83 -30.56
N ASP A 540 13.92 12.41 -31.25
CA ASP A 540 14.11 13.64 -32.00
C ASP A 540 14.47 14.83 -31.08
N MET A 541 13.88 14.87 -29.89
CA MET A 541 14.23 15.88 -28.88
C MET A 541 15.65 15.64 -28.34
N LEU A 542 16.03 14.39 -28.09
CA LEU A 542 17.39 14.08 -27.64
C LEU A 542 18.44 14.45 -28.67
N ASP A 543 18.21 14.16 -29.95
CA ASP A 543 19.09 14.55 -31.03
C ASP A 543 19.26 16.08 -31.10
N ARG A 544 18.14 16.82 -31.07
CA ARG A 544 18.17 18.30 -31.05
C ARG A 544 18.95 18.84 -29.85
N LEU A 545 18.81 18.24 -28.68
CA LEU A 545 19.55 18.68 -27.50
C LEU A 545 21.04 18.39 -27.63
N SER A 546 21.45 17.28 -28.20
CA SER A 546 22.86 16.93 -28.38
C SER A 546 23.58 17.86 -29.38
N GLU A 547 22.87 18.47 -30.32
CA GLU A 547 23.43 19.44 -31.28
C GLU A 547 23.75 20.80 -30.63
N SER A 548 23.03 21.18 -29.56
CA SER A 548 23.08 22.54 -29.02
C SER A 548 23.51 22.61 -27.54
N HIS A 549 23.63 21.47 -26.87
CA HIS A 549 24.00 21.39 -25.45
C HIS A 549 25.26 20.52 -25.28
N ARG A 550 25.91 20.66 -24.13
CA ARG A 550 27.12 19.91 -23.73
C ARG A 550 26.87 19.02 -22.54
N LEU A 551 25.78 19.24 -21.80
CA LEU A 551 25.38 18.45 -20.67
C LEU A 551 23.85 18.24 -20.68
N ILE A 552 23.42 16.99 -20.68
CA ILE A 552 22.03 16.62 -20.46
C ILE A 552 21.88 16.17 -19.00
N VAL A 553 20.89 16.68 -18.31
CA VAL A 553 20.56 16.30 -16.93
C VAL A 553 19.16 15.69 -16.94
N THR A 554 19.05 14.37 -16.77
CA THR A 554 17.76 13.71 -16.59
C THR A 554 17.30 13.81 -15.15
N MET A 555 16.01 14.01 -14.92
CA MET A 555 15.46 14.18 -13.56
C MET A 555 14.20 13.35 -13.38
N GLU A 556 14.21 12.43 -12.41
CA GLU A 556 13.09 11.54 -12.11
C GLU A 556 12.96 11.21 -10.62
N GLU A 557 11.74 11.02 -10.13
CA GLU A 557 11.47 10.40 -8.82
C GLU A 557 11.22 8.90 -8.97
N ASN A 558 12.26 8.18 -9.34
CA ASN A 558 12.35 6.74 -9.48
C ASN A 558 13.80 6.33 -9.20
N VAL A 559 14.04 5.07 -8.87
CA VAL A 559 15.41 4.54 -8.86
C VAL A 559 16.00 4.59 -10.26
N LEU A 560 17.33 4.73 -10.36
CA LEU A 560 18.00 4.88 -11.66
C LEU A 560 17.79 3.66 -12.56
N SER A 561 17.96 2.47 -11.99
CA SER A 561 17.89 1.22 -12.76
C SER A 561 16.49 1.00 -13.37
N GLY A 562 16.45 0.83 -14.68
CA GLY A 562 15.21 0.73 -15.46
C GLY A 562 14.45 2.06 -15.58
N GLY A 563 15.00 3.18 -15.10
CA GLY A 563 14.37 4.48 -15.10
C GLY A 563 14.53 5.25 -16.43
N PHE A 564 14.05 6.50 -16.44
CA PHE A 564 14.12 7.39 -17.59
C PHE A 564 15.56 7.77 -17.94
N GLY A 565 16.39 8.08 -16.92
CA GLY A 565 17.77 8.48 -17.13
C GLY A 565 18.61 7.38 -17.76
N GLU A 566 18.41 6.13 -17.36
CA GLU A 566 19.09 4.98 -17.97
C GLU A 566 18.71 4.81 -19.44
N ALA A 567 17.42 4.96 -19.79
CA ALA A 567 16.95 4.89 -21.17
C ALA A 567 17.57 6.01 -22.05
N VAL A 568 17.74 7.21 -21.51
CA VAL A 568 18.42 8.32 -22.20
C VAL A 568 19.90 8.02 -22.42
N CYS A 569 20.61 7.50 -21.41
CA CYS A 569 22.01 7.08 -21.56
C CYS A 569 22.16 6.00 -22.63
N GLN A 570 21.31 4.96 -22.60
CA GLN A 570 21.33 3.90 -23.61
C GLN A 570 21.14 4.45 -25.03
N TYR A 571 20.21 5.39 -25.20
CA TYR A 571 19.99 6.01 -26.53
C TYR A 571 21.24 6.70 -27.07
N TYR A 572 21.94 7.49 -26.24
CA TYR A 572 23.16 8.18 -26.66
C TYR A 572 24.32 7.21 -26.90
N ASP A 573 24.46 6.15 -26.12
CA ASP A 573 25.43 5.08 -26.33
C ASP A 573 25.17 4.35 -27.66
N ASP A 574 23.92 3.97 -27.95
CA ASP A 574 23.52 3.26 -29.18
C ASP A 574 23.73 4.12 -30.43
N THR A 575 23.59 5.44 -30.32
CA THR A 575 23.82 6.39 -31.41
C THR A 575 25.26 6.91 -31.50
N CYS A 576 26.15 6.39 -30.64
CA CYS A 576 27.57 6.83 -30.56
C CYS A 576 27.72 8.36 -30.37
N ASN A 577 26.82 8.97 -29.62
CA ASN A 577 26.83 10.39 -29.31
C ASN A 577 27.62 10.63 -28.01
N ASP A 578 28.69 11.41 -28.08
CA ASP A 578 29.63 11.68 -26.96
C ASP A 578 29.15 12.83 -26.04
N ILE A 579 27.85 13.04 -25.92
CA ILE A 579 27.32 14.05 -25.00
C ILE A 579 27.40 13.58 -23.55
N ASP A 580 27.77 14.47 -22.64
CA ASP A 580 27.76 14.16 -21.20
C ASP A 580 26.33 14.09 -20.66
N VAL A 581 26.01 13.00 -19.95
CA VAL A 581 24.71 12.82 -19.28
C VAL A 581 24.92 12.74 -17.77
N LEU A 582 24.10 13.45 -17.02
CA LEU A 582 23.99 13.37 -15.55
C LEU A 582 22.59 12.91 -15.18
N ASN A 583 22.48 11.76 -14.54
CA ASN A 583 21.19 11.25 -14.07
C ASN A 583 20.93 11.72 -12.63
N ILE A 584 19.79 12.39 -12.42
CA ILE A 584 19.22 12.72 -11.12
C ILE A 584 18.05 11.77 -10.88
N ALA A 585 18.31 10.76 -10.07
CA ALA A 585 17.38 9.70 -9.71
C ALA A 585 17.54 9.37 -8.23
N LEU A 586 16.61 8.59 -7.69
CA LEU A 586 16.72 8.07 -6.33
C LEU A 586 17.82 6.99 -6.25
N PRO A 587 18.47 6.83 -5.09
CA PRO A 587 19.49 5.81 -4.90
C PRO A 587 18.90 4.41 -5.04
N ASP A 588 19.76 3.41 -5.32
CA ASP A 588 19.41 2.00 -5.28
C ASP A 588 19.30 1.51 -3.83
N ASP A 589 18.29 2.04 -3.13
CA ASP A 589 17.98 1.71 -1.74
C ASP A 589 16.50 1.95 -1.45
N TYR A 590 16.01 1.41 -0.32
CA TYR A 590 14.67 1.68 0.18
C TYR A 590 14.62 3.00 0.93
N VAL A 591 13.74 3.91 0.49
CA VAL A 591 13.58 5.21 1.14
C VAL A 591 12.65 5.10 2.34
N GLU A 592 13.14 5.42 3.52
CA GLU A 592 12.42 5.37 4.78
C GLU A 592 11.18 6.29 4.81
N HIS A 593 10.44 6.23 5.93
CA HIS A 593 9.30 7.12 6.17
C HIS A 593 9.74 8.51 6.63
N GLY A 594 8.98 9.54 6.24
CA GLY A 594 9.28 10.91 6.65
C GLY A 594 8.48 11.96 5.87
N ASN A 595 8.84 13.23 6.09
CA ASN A 595 8.37 14.32 5.25
C ASN A 595 9.06 14.25 3.88
N VAL A 596 8.31 14.43 2.80
CA VAL A 596 8.81 14.29 1.41
C VAL A 596 9.99 15.22 1.12
N ASP A 597 9.98 16.46 1.63
CA ASP A 597 11.08 17.41 1.39
C ASP A 597 12.37 16.97 2.09
N ILE A 598 12.25 16.35 3.27
CA ILE A 598 13.40 15.74 3.96
C ILE A 598 13.91 14.54 3.14
N LEU A 599 13.00 13.67 2.70
CA LEU A 599 13.37 12.48 1.92
C LEU A 599 14.06 12.84 0.60
N ARG A 600 13.58 13.88 -0.10
CA ARG A 600 14.25 14.41 -1.31
C ARG A 600 15.67 14.86 -1.03
N ARG A 601 15.90 15.57 0.08
CA ARG A 601 17.22 16.03 0.49
C ARG A 601 18.15 14.87 0.81
N GLU A 602 17.69 13.94 1.63
CA GLU A 602 18.47 12.75 2.01
C GLU A 602 18.80 11.86 0.80
N SER A 603 17.90 11.83 -0.20
CA SER A 603 18.12 11.11 -1.47
C SER A 603 18.91 11.94 -2.50
N GLY A 604 19.22 13.19 -2.23
CA GLY A 604 20.00 14.07 -3.12
C GLY A 604 19.28 14.44 -4.41
N VAL A 605 17.95 14.51 -4.39
CA VAL A 605 17.09 14.91 -5.53
C VAL A 605 16.32 16.22 -5.23
N ASP A 606 16.67 16.92 -4.17
CA ASP A 606 16.21 18.27 -3.89
C ASP A 606 16.97 19.31 -4.73
N ARG A 607 16.43 20.53 -4.79
CA ARG A 607 16.98 21.64 -5.59
C ARG A 607 18.47 21.88 -5.34
N ASP A 608 18.88 21.99 -4.08
CA ASP A 608 20.23 22.44 -3.73
C ASP A 608 21.27 21.35 -3.99
N SER A 609 20.93 20.09 -3.69
CA SER A 609 21.74 18.91 -4.05
C SER A 609 21.91 18.76 -5.57
N ILE A 610 20.85 19.01 -6.33
CA ILE A 610 20.92 18.95 -7.81
C ILE A 610 21.82 20.06 -8.36
N ILE A 611 21.71 21.28 -7.87
CA ILE A 611 22.58 22.40 -8.27
C ILE A 611 24.05 22.03 -8.07
N GLU A 612 24.40 21.47 -6.92
CA GLU A 612 25.77 21.05 -6.62
C GLU A 612 26.25 19.97 -7.61
N LYS A 613 25.44 18.93 -7.83
CA LYS A 613 25.76 17.84 -8.80
C LYS A 613 25.94 18.39 -10.21
N VAL A 614 25.06 19.28 -10.66
CA VAL A 614 25.12 19.90 -12.00
C VAL A 614 26.38 20.75 -12.16
N LEU A 615 26.71 21.60 -11.20
CA LEU A 615 27.91 22.44 -11.24
C LEU A 615 29.20 21.62 -11.26
N ASN A 616 29.26 20.57 -10.45
CA ASN A 616 30.41 19.65 -10.41
C ASN A 616 30.58 18.92 -11.76
N ARG A 617 29.48 18.42 -12.35
CA ARG A 617 29.52 17.76 -13.66
C ARG A 617 29.90 18.74 -14.77
N TRP A 618 29.32 19.93 -14.77
CA TRP A 618 29.63 20.98 -15.75
C TRP A 618 31.10 21.38 -15.73
N ALA A 619 31.71 21.53 -14.56
CA ALA A 619 33.14 21.80 -14.45
C ALA A 619 34.00 20.70 -15.09
N ASN A 620 33.58 19.43 -14.98
CA ASN A 620 34.27 18.31 -15.63
C ASN A 620 34.13 18.36 -17.16
N VAL A 621 32.94 18.71 -17.69
CA VAL A 621 32.68 18.89 -19.12
C VAL A 621 33.64 19.96 -19.69
N LEU A 622 33.73 21.13 -19.05
CA LEU A 622 34.62 22.21 -19.47
C LEU A 622 36.10 21.84 -19.42
N ASN A 623 36.51 20.98 -18.50
CA ASN A 623 37.89 20.51 -18.39
C ASN A 623 38.26 19.46 -19.46
N LYS A 624 37.28 18.64 -19.90
CA LYS A 624 37.48 17.71 -21.03
C LYS A 624 37.78 18.48 -22.32
N ASP A 625 37.03 19.53 -22.61
CA ASP A 625 37.21 20.34 -23.81
C ASP A 625 38.59 20.98 -23.87
N LYS A 626 39.06 21.58 -22.76
CA LYS A 626 40.40 22.17 -22.65
C LYS A 626 41.56 21.17 -22.84
N ARG A 627 41.31 19.87 -22.72
CA ARG A 627 42.32 18.83 -22.97
C ARG A 627 42.30 18.34 -24.42
N ASN A 628 41.19 18.55 -25.11
CA ASN A 628 41.01 18.15 -26.51
C ASN A 628 41.38 19.28 -27.48
N GLU A 629 41.51 20.53 -26.99
CA GLU A 629 42.13 21.69 -27.70
C GLU A 629 43.66 21.70 -27.48
#